data_99bb7ee18ba51d75cb04520c018688d6
#
_entry.id   99bb7ee18ba51d75cb04520c018688d6
#
_cell.length_a   1.000
_cell.length_b   1.000
_cell.length_c   1.000
_cell.angle_alpha   90.00
_cell.angle_beta   90.00
_cell.angle_gamma   90.00
#
_symmetry.space_group_name_H-M   'P 1'
#
loop_
_entity.id
_entity.type
_entity.pdbx_description
1 polymer ?
#
loop_
_entity_poly.entity_id
_entity_poly.type
_entity_poly.pdbx_seq_one_letter_code
_entity_poly.pdbx_strand_id
1 'polypeptide(L)'
;MDNIINNQGNNNIIIQSVTDSSITLEVNGVPQEIQNELATLHALMDQLNAQQVQMADTIYDLSQIGQADLGIKKTFNVFLTKQLMMALADNGLAPAQKFLAKVQAKKDWENHSRFTDVAKNLITFAFVGVIGIQLRKIMAIGKEPLSERKQQTYIKNCYAVAVNAVQLINFSLLSTFWDALQNKEYILTEEESKVIAAFFEDRIQWDLLSHVELLQQLLALFQRYTIDLPLKELHQIDIKRLNKISGRIQKLNDLLERSQNTLITCFEIEGQLTQLLKQLILLANYKMLSVKNIAYNEHRATPPKYIHSYIELGIDQKFNENTERINILGMPVVTDAVILHHKHQNHAQNINLSPFVIDYNTQMLEKGAKICFFSSKHISDGSLNYCFLEDNSIENIVFSDMLQKYNIEDLMKDRDRYIRFKFDLIHIQFEEAKQLILKNSFQGEDNIDLDDLFS
;
A
#
# COMPACT_ATOMS: atom_id res chain seq x y z
N MET A 1 37.25 -4.22 -3.37
CA MET A 1 38.59 -4.52 -3.93
C MET A 1 38.43 -4.65 -5.42
N ASP A 2 38.79 -3.59 -6.13
CA ASP A 2 38.66 -3.55 -7.59
C ASP A 2 39.83 -4.32 -8.20
N ASN A 3 39.54 -5.48 -8.75
CA ASN A 3 40.53 -6.23 -9.54
C ASN A 3 40.48 -5.70 -10.98
N ILE A 4 41.38 -4.79 -11.28
CA ILE A 4 41.61 -4.34 -12.67
C ILE A 4 42.54 -5.35 -13.32
N ILE A 5 42.05 -6.13 -14.24
CA ILE A 5 42.88 -6.99 -15.10
C ILE A 5 43.14 -6.22 -16.39
N ASN A 6 44.35 -5.73 -16.55
CA ASN A 6 44.79 -5.06 -17.77
C ASN A 6 45.40 -6.12 -18.73
N ASN A 7 44.72 -6.41 -19.84
CA ASN A 7 45.23 -7.32 -20.84
C ASN A 7 45.51 -6.51 -22.13
N GLN A 8 46.79 -6.41 -22.50
CA GLN A 8 47.23 -5.71 -23.73
C GLN A 8 47.09 -6.66 -24.93
N GLY A 9 45.93 -6.72 -25.52
CA GLY A 9 45.65 -7.42 -26.78
C GLY A 9 44.50 -6.73 -27.49
N ASN A 10 44.39 -6.94 -28.81
CA ASN A 10 43.39 -6.26 -29.67
C ASN A 10 41.92 -6.52 -29.33
N ASN A 11 41.60 -7.27 -28.29
CA ASN A 11 40.29 -7.51 -27.74
C ASN A 11 40.29 -7.26 -26.22
N ASN A 12 40.12 -6.04 -25.79
CA ASN A 12 40.05 -5.71 -24.36
C ASN A 12 38.63 -5.96 -23.83
N ILE A 13 38.49 -6.92 -22.92
CA ILE A 13 37.29 -7.10 -22.08
C ILE A 13 37.56 -6.35 -20.78
N ILE A 14 36.80 -5.28 -20.54
CA ILE A 14 36.86 -4.52 -19.30
C ILE A 14 35.66 -4.94 -18.43
N ILE A 15 35.94 -5.61 -17.32
CA ILE A 15 34.90 -5.88 -16.30
C ILE A 15 34.92 -4.70 -15.34
N GLN A 16 33.93 -3.84 -15.43
CA GLN A 16 33.86 -2.58 -14.65
C GLN A 16 33.32 -2.79 -13.24
N SER A 17 32.41 -3.72 -13.02
CA SER A 17 31.96 -4.06 -11.65
C SER A 17 31.21 -5.39 -11.62
N VAL A 18 31.28 -6.06 -10.48
CA VAL A 18 30.43 -7.18 -10.13
C VAL A 18 29.69 -6.78 -8.86
N THR A 19 28.46 -6.33 -9.02
CA THR A 19 27.55 -6.06 -7.90
C THR A 19 26.27 -6.84 -8.12
N ASP A 20 25.85 -7.56 -7.12
CA ASP A 20 24.57 -8.31 -7.05
C ASP A 20 24.24 -9.16 -8.27
N SER A 21 25.17 -10.03 -8.69
CA SER A 21 24.95 -11.02 -9.76
C SER A 21 24.75 -10.45 -11.17
N SER A 22 25.02 -9.18 -11.42
CA SER A 22 25.05 -8.62 -12.78
C SER A 22 26.47 -8.34 -13.24
N ILE A 23 26.84 -8.89 -14.39
CA ILE A 23 28.13 -8.63 -15.05
C ILE A 23 27.83 -7.75 -16.25
N THR A 24 28.32 -6.51 -16.23
CA THR A 24 28.26 -5.62 -17.39
C THR A 24 29.57 -5.73 -18.17
N LEU A 25 29.51 -6.26 -19.38
CA LEU A 25 30.63 -6.38 -20.29
C LEU A 25 30.55 -5.31 -21.37
N GLU A 26 31.45 -4.33 -21.35
CA GLU A 26 31.65 -3.45 -22.49
C GLU A 26 32.75 -4.02 -23.38
N VAL A 27 32.42 -4.44 -24.59
CA VAL A 27 33.33 -5.02 -25.54
C VAL A 27 33.39 -4.18 -26.80
N ASN A 28 34.44 -3.43 -26.99
CA ASN A 28 34.69 -2.64 -28.18
C ASN A 28 35.41 -3.49 -29.24
N GLY A 29 34.82 -3.63 -30.42
CA GLY A 29 35.47 -4.26 -31.58
C GLY A 29 35.20 -5.75 -31.74
N VAL A 30 34.17 -6.31 -31.12
CA VAL A 30 33.86 -7.75 -31.22
C VAL A 30 33.04 -8.05 -32.50
N PRO A 31 33.38 -9.14 -33.22
CA PRO A 31 32.56 -9.61 -34.34
C PRO A 31 31.12 -9.87 -33.93
N GLN A 32 30.18 -9.63 -34.86
CA GLN A 32 28.73 -9.76 -34.64
C GLN A 32 28.32 -11.14 -34.10
N GLU A 33 29.06 -12.19 -34.46
CA GLU A 33 28.83 -13.55 -34.00
C GLU A 33 29.05 -13.70 -32.49
N ILE A 34 30.09 -13.08 -31.93
CA ILE A 34 30.38 -13.13 -30.50
C ILE A 34 29.36 -12.26 -29.72
N GLN A 35 28.87 -11.16 -30.29
CA GLN A 35 27.80 -10.37 -29.69
C GLN A 35 26.50 -11.18 -29.58
N ASN A 36 26.17 -11.97 -30.59
CA ASN A 36 25.00 -12.85 -30.58
C ASN A 36 25.15 -14.00 -29.56
N GLU A 37 26.36 -14.57 -29.42
CA GLU A 37 26.64 -15.58 -28.40
C GLU A 37 26.55 -15.02 -26.99
N LEU A 38 27.05 -13.79 -26.75
CA LEU A 38 26.92 -13.09 -25.47
C LEU A 38 25.46 -12.79 -25.12
N ALA A 39 24.67 -12.33 -26.09
CA ALA A 39 23.23 -12.10 -25.91
C ALA A 39 22.49 -13.42 -25.56
N THR A 40 22.88 -14.53 -26.20
CA THR A 40 22.32 -15.86 -25.91
C THR A 40 22.71 -16.34 -24.50
N LEU A 41 23.96 -16.08 -24.08
CA LEU A 41 24.46 -16.40 -22.73
C LEU A 41 23.73 -15.59 -21.66
N HIS A 42 23.50 -14.29 -21.89
CA HIS A 42 22.69 -13.45 -21.00
C HIS A 42 21.26 -13.97 -20.86
N ALA A 43 20.61 -14.32 -21.98
CA ALA A 43 19.26 -14.88 -21.94
C ALA A 43 19.21 -16.22 -21.19
N LEU A 44 20.22 -17.05 -21.32
CA LEU A 44 20.37 -18.31 -20.57
C LEU A 44 20.59 -18.05 -19.07
N MET A 45 21.41 -17.06 -18.71
CA MET A 45 21.62 -16.67 -17.31
C MET A 45 20.34 -16.15 -16.67
N ASP A 46 19.56 -15.31 -17.38
CA ASP A 46 18.28 -14.82 -16.91
C ASP A 46 17.27 -15.96 -16.74
N GLN A 47 17.27 -16.92 -17.66
CA GLN A 47 16.46 -18.14 -17.56
C GLN A 47 16.87 -19.02 -16.37
N LEU A 48 18.15 -19.18 -16.11
CA LEU A 48 18.70 -19.92 -14.96
C LEU A 48 18.34 -19.24 -13.64
N ASN A 49 18.46 -17.91 -13.56
CA ASN A 49 18.06 -17.15 -12.40
C ASN A 49 16.55 -17.27 -12.13
N ALA A 50 15.73 -17.18 -13.19
CA ALA A 50 14.28 -17.39 -13.08
C ALA A 50 13.94 -18.82 -12.59
N GLN A 51 14.67 -19.83 -13.08
CA GLN A 51 14.51 -21.22 -12.61
C GLN A 51 14.96 -21.41 -11.15
N GLN A 52 16.05 -20.76 -10.72
CA GLN A 52 16.50 -20.80 -9.33
C GLN A 52 15.46 -20.17 -8.38
N VAL A 53 14.88 -19.04 -8.77
CA VAL A 53 13.79 -18.40 -8.01
C VAL A 53 12.57 -19.33 -7.94
N GLN A 54 12.21 -19.97 -9.06
CA GLN A 54 11.09 -20.92 -9.12
C GLN A 54 11.38 -22.18 -8.27
N MET A 55 12.61 -22.71 -8.29
CA MET A 55 13.01 -23.83 -7.43
C MET A 55 13.00 -23.43 -5.94
N ALA A 56 13.49 -22.25 -5.59
CA ALA A 56 13.43 -21.76 -4.22
C ALA A 56 11.98 -21.63 -3.71
N ASP A 57 11.08 -21.11 -4.55
CA ASP A 57 9.65 -21.06 -4.26
C ASP A 57 9.04 -22.45 -4.11
N THR A 58 9.43 -23.41 -4.99
CA THR A 58 8.95 -24.80 -4.94
C THR A 58 9.48 -25.54 -3.72
N ILE A 59 10.77 -25.37 -3.39
CA ILE A 59 11.38 -25.94 -2.18
C ILE A 59 10.71 -25.36 -0.93
N TYR A 60 10.41 -24.05 -0.94
CA TYR A 60 9.66 -23.42 0.13
C TYR A 60 8.27 -24.04 0.29
N ASP A 61 7.51 -24.16 -0.81
CA ASP A 61 6.17 -24.77 -0.84
C ASP A 61 6.23 -26.23 -0.34
N LEU A 62 7.20 -27.03 -0.84
CA LEU A 62 7.42 -28.41 -0.42
C LEU A 62 7.84 -28.52 1.04
N SER A 63 8.70 -27.62 1.54
CA SER A 63 9.09 -27.59 2.95
C SER A 63 7.91 -27.30 3.87
N GLN A 64 6.98 -26.46 3.40
CA GLN A 64 5.74 -26.16 4.14
C GLN A 64 4.81 -27.38 4.18
N ILE A 65 4.66 -28.10 3.05
CA ILE A 65 3.84 -29.32 2.96
C ILE A 65 4.49 -30.46 3.74
N GLY A 66 5.77 -30.72 3.54
CA GLY A 66 6.51 -31.80 4.23
C GLY A 66 6.58 -31.64 5.75
N GLN A 67 6.64 -30.39 6.26
CA GLN A 67 6.58 -30.13 7.70
C GLN A 67 5.18 -30.41 8.28
N ALA A 68 4.12 -30.28 7.50
CA ALA A 68 2.76 -30.61 7.95
C ALA A 68 2.59 -32.14 8.10
N ASP A 69 3.17 -32.92 7.19
CA ASP A 69 3.12 -34.40 7.22
C ASP A 69 4.02 -35.03 8.31
N LEU A 70 5.10 -34.33 8.72
CA LEU A 70 6.02 -34.81 9.74
C LEU A 70 5.53 -34.62 11.19
N GLY A 71 4.27 -34.23 11.40
CA GLY A 71 3.68 -34.05 12.72
C GLY A 71 4.28 -32.89 13.53
N ILE A 72 5.05 -32.01 12.92
CA ILE A 72 5.56 -30.79 13.54
C ILE A 72 4.35 -29.88 13.78
N LYS A 73 4.06 -29.60 15.05
CA LYS A 73 3.00 -28.65 15.43
C LYS A 73 3.33 -27.27 14.89
N LYS A 74 2.85 -26.95 13.70
CA LYS A 74 2.87 -25.56 13.22
C LYS A 74 1.99 -24.71 14.12
N THR A 75 2.55 -23.61 14.60
CA THR A 75 1.84 -22.63 15.42
C THR A 75 1.57 -21.40 14.56
N PHE A 76 0.31 -20.94 14.53
CA PHE A 76 -0.08 -19.73 13.80
C PHE A 76 0.82 -18.54 14.16
N ASN A 77 1.15 -17.76 13.13
CA ASN A 77 1.93 -16.52 13.21
C ASN A 77 3.40 -16.66 13.62
N VAL A 78 3.92 -17.86 13.86
CA VAL A 78 5.34 -18.03 14.21
C VAL A 78 6.23 -17.70 13.02
N PHE A 79 5.91 -18.27 11.85
CA PHE A 79 6.64 -18.00 10.62
C PHE A 79 6.52 -16.53 10.21
N LEU A 80 5.30 -16.01 10.16
CA LEU A 80 5.02 -14.59 9.87
C LEU A 80 5.85 -13.67 10.77
N THR A 81 5.82 -13.91 12.08
CA THR A 81 6.53 -13.09 13.08
C THR A 81 8.03 -13.09 12.85
N LYS A 82 8.63 -14.28 12.65
CA LYS A 82 10.07 -14.42 12.42
C LYS A 82 10.50 -13.68 11.15
N GLN A 83 9.82 -13.94 10.05
CA GLN A 83 10.18 -13.39 8.75
C GLN A 83 9.99 -11.87 8.68
N LEU A 84 8.89 -11.34 9.25
CA LEU A 84 8.68 -9.90 9.27
C LEU A 84 9.65 -9.17 10.21
N MET A 85 10.01 -9.77 11.35
CA MET A 85 11.04 -9.18 12.22
C MET A 85 12.39 -9.05 11.50
N MET A 86 12.79 -10.09 10.75
CA MET A 86 14.01 -10.05 9.93
C MET A 86 13.91 -8.96 8.86
N ALA A 87 12.83 -8.95 8.09
CA ALA A 87 12.63 -7.96 7.03
C ALA A 87 12.60 -6.51 7.57
N LEU A 88 11.98 -6.27 8.73
CA LEU A 88 11.99 -4.95 9.37
C LEU A 88 13.40 -4.53 9.83
N ALA A 89 14.21 -5.46 10.32
CA ALA A 89 15.59 -5.18 10.70
C ALA A 89 16.45 -4.89 9.46
N ASP A 90 16.28 -5.65 8.39
CA ASP A 90 16.95 -5.44 7.10
C ASP A 90 16.56 -4.10 6.47
N ASN A 91 15.29 -3.69 6.64
CA ASN A 91 14.79 -2.37 6.25
C ASN A 91 15.27 -1.21 7.16
N GLY A 92 16.15 -1.49 8.11
CA GLY A 92 16.78 -0.47 8.95
C GLY A 92 16.00 -0.09 10.21
N LEU A 93 14.92 -0.79 10.58
CA LEU A 93 14.15 -0.47 11.78
C LEU A 93 14.94 -0.78 13.05
N ALA A 94 15.46 0.26 13.72
CA ALA A 94 16.32 0.13 14.89
C ALA A 94 15.73 -0.73 16.05
N PRO A 95 14.43 -0.67 16.40
CA PRO A 95 13.84 -1.56 17.39
C PRO A 95 13.91 -3.04 17.00
N ALA A 96 13.71 -3.38 15.71
CA ALA A 96 13.80 -4.75 15.21
C ALA A 96 15.25 -5.25 15.24
N GLN A 97 16.20 -4.43 14.80
CA GLN A 97 17.64 -4.74 14.88
C GLN A 97 18.09 -5.00 16.32
N LYS A 98 17.71 -4.12 17.26
CA LYS A 98 18.01 -4.29 18.70
C LYS A 98 17.39 -5.56 19.28
N PHE A 99 16.15 -5.89 18.88
CA PHE A 99 15.50 -7.12 19.31
C PHE A 99 16.25 -8.35 18.80
N LEU A 100 16.53 -8.44 17.50
CA LEU A 100 17.24 -9.57 16.90
C LEU A 100 18.63 -9.75 17.52
N ALA A 101 19.39 -8.68 17.76
CA ALA A 101 20.68 -8.74 18.44
C ALA A 101 20.58 -9.34 19.84
N LYS A 102 19.51 -9.01 20.60
CA LYS A 102 19.28 -9.58 21.96
C LYS A 102 18.92 -11.06 21.93
N VAL A 103 18.21 -11.52 20.90
CA VAL A 103 17.79 -12.93 20.82
C VAL A 103 18.73 -13.80 19.98
N GLN A 104 19.76 -13.21 19.37
CA GLN A 104 20.72 -13.92 18.50
C GLN A 104 21.36 -15.15 19.16
N ALA A 105 21.61 -15.09 20.47
CA ALA A 105 22.16 -16.22 21.26
C ALA A 105 21.13 -17.31 21.54
N LYS A 106 19.84 -17.07 21.28
CA LYS A 106 18.74 -17.99 21.56
C LYS A 106 18.24 -18.56 20.23
N LYS A 107 18.71 -19.76 19.90
CA LYS A 107 18.13 -20.53 18.81
C LYS A 107 16.64 -20.75 19.11
N ASP A 108 15.78 -20.62 18.11
CA ASP A 108 14.34 -20.84 18.17
C ASP A 108 13.59 -19.88 19.13
N TRP A 109 14.04 -18.62 19.22
CA TRP A 109 13.37 -17.59 20.03
C TRP A 109 11.87 -17.43 19.69
N GLU A 110 11.50 -17.72 18.44
CA GLU A 110 10.14 -17.67 17.91
C GLU A 110 9.20 -18.67 18.58
N ASN A 111 9.74 -19.72 19.21
CA ASN A 111 8.96 -20.72 19.97
C ASN A 111 8.77 -20.33 21.44
N HIS A 112 9.39 -19.24 21.89
CA HIS A 112 9.24 -18.73 23.26
C HIS A 112 8.19 -17.61 23.32
N SER A 113 7.08 -17.84 23.99
CA SER A 113 5.92 -16.92 24.06
C SER A 113 6.31 -15.48 24.38
N ARG A 114 7.17 -15.26 25.38
CA ARG A 114 7.61 -13.92 25.79
C ARG A 114 8.31 -13.15 24.67
N PHE A 115 9.20 -13.79 23.90
CA PHE A 115 9.91 -13.12 22.79
C PHE A 115 8.97 -12.92 21.60
N THR A 116 8.13 -13.92 21.34
CA THR A 116 7.14 -13.86 20.27
C THR A 116 6.13 -12.74 20.51
N ASP A 117 5.64 -12.53 21.72
CA ASP A 117 4.72 -11.45 22.04
C ASP A 117 5.39 -10.06 21.88
N VAL A 118 6.65 -9.91 22.28
CA VAL A 118 7.42 -8.69 22.05
C VAL A 118 7.60 -8.46 20.53
N ALA A 119 7.98 -9.49 19.77
CA ALA A 119 8.15 -9.38 18.33
C ALA A 119 6.83 -9.01 17.62
N LYS A 120 5.72 -9.65 17.97
CA LYS A 120 4.38 -9.33 17.45
C LYS A 120 4.01 -7.88 17.70
N ASN A 121 4.25 -7.37 18.90
CA ASN A 121 4.00 -5.97 19.20
C ASN A 121 4.90 -5.05 18.35
N LEU A 122 6.20 -5.34 18.24
CA LEU A 122 7.11 -4.55 17.41
C LEU A 122 6.66 -4.50 15.96
N ILE A 123 6.24 -5.63 15.37
CA ILE A 123 5.74 -5.71 14.00
C ILE A 123 4.49 -4.85 13.84
N THR A 124 3.51 -5.02 14.73
CA THR A 124 2.24 -4.29 14.63
C THR A 124 2.42 -2.79 14.75
N PHE A 125 3.35 -2.32 15.59
CA PHE A 125 3.69 -0.89 15.70
C PHE A 125 4.61 -0.39 14.58
N ALA A 126 5.36 -1.28 13.93
CA ALA A 126 6.27 -0.90 12.86
C ALA A 126 5.52 -0.51 11.58
N PHE A 127 4.54 -1.30 11.16
CA PHE A 127 3.77 -1.01 9.97
C PHE A 127 2.86 0.21 10.18
N VAL A 128 2.52 0.86 9.05
CA VAL A 128 1.49 1.91 9.05
C VAL A 128 0.22 1.43 9.75
N GLY A 129 -0.41 2.31 10.53
CA GLY A 129 -1.45 1.92 11.49
C GLY A 129 -2.55 1.01 10.96
N VAL A 130 -3.03 1.26 9.73
CA VAL A 130 -4.07 0.43 9.08
C VAL A 130 -3.62 -1.02 8.86
N ILE A 131 -2.38 -1.25 8.50
CA ILE A 131 -1.81 -2.60 8.34
C ILE A 131 -1.50 -3.19 9.71
N GLY A 132 -0.96 -2.40 10.64
CA GLY A 132 -0.68 -2.82 12.00
C GLY A 132 -1.93 -3.33 12.74
N ILE A 133 -3.08 -2.63 12.61
CA ILE A 133 -4.37 -3.04 13.17
C ILE A 133 -4.79 -4.41 12.63
N GLN A 134 -4.70 -4.62 11.32
CA GLN A 134 -5.08 -5.87 10.69
C GLN A 134 -4.13 -7.02 11.08
N LEU A 135 -2.82 -6.78 11.16
CA LEU A 135 -1.85 -7.76 11.65
C LEU A 135 -2.15 -8.16 13.10
N ARG A 136 -2.54 -7.20 13.95
CA ARG A 136 -2.95 -7.50 15.33
C ARG A 136 -4.15 -8.44 15.39
N LYS A 137 -5.15 -8.27 14.48
CA LYS A 137 -6.29 -9.20 14.38
C LYS A 137 -5.84 -10.62 14.03
N ILE A 138 -5.01 -10.78 13.01
CA ILE A 138 -4.46 -12.09 12.63
C ILE A 138 -3.74 -12.75 13.83
N MET A 139 -2.91 -11.98 14.53
CA MET A 139 -2.17 -12.47 15.68
C MET A 139 -3.07 -12.84 16.86
N ALA A 140 -4.20 -12.15 17.05
CA ALA A 140 -5.19 -12.48 18.06
C ALA A 140 -5.93 -13.77 17.71
N ILE A 141 -6.45 -13.89 16.48
CA ILE A 141 -7.13 -15.10 16.00
C ILE A 141 -6.20 -16.31 16.09
N GLY A 142 -4.91 -16.15 15.83
CA GLY A 142 -3.91 -17.20 15.95
C GLY A 142 -3.86 -17.84 17.36
N LYS A 143 -4.23 -17.11 18.40
CA LYS A 143 -4.26 -17.60 19.80
C LYS A 143 -5.54 -18.36 20.17
N GLU A 144 -6.59 -18.27 19.36
CA GLU A 144 -7.85 -18.95 19.61
C GLU A 144 -7.73 -20.48 19.46
N PRO A 145 -8.63 -21.27 20.10
CA PRO A 145 -8.71 -22.71 19.87
C PRO A 145 -8.96 -23.03 18.38
N LEU A 146 -8.42 -24.15 17.92
CA LEU A 146 -8.60 -24.58 16.54
C LEU A 146 -10.08 -24.96 16.29
N SER A 147 -10.68 -24.32 15.29
CA SER A 147 -12.05 -24.57 14.84
C SER A 147 -12.15 -24.19 13.35
N GLU A 148 -13.17 -24.67 12.68
CA GLU A 148 -13.44 -24.30 11.29
C GLU A 148 -13.65 -22.78 11.15
N ARG A 149 -14.43 -22.20 12.06
CA ARG A 149 -14.64 -20.74 12.11
C ARG A 149 -13.32 -19.98 12.25
N LYS A 150 -12.39 -20.45 13.09
CA LYS A 150 -11.06 -19.87 13.23
C LYS A 150 -10.33 -19.90 11.89
N GLN A 151 -10.32 -21.03 11.19
CA GLN A 151 -9.64 -21.18 9.93
C GLN A 151 -10.19 -20.20 8.87
N GLN A 152 -11.52 -20.15 8.72
CA GLN A 152 -12.18 -19.21 7.81
C GLN A 152 -11.85 -17.76 8.14
N THR A 153 -11.96 -17.38 9.42
CA THR A 153 -11.68 -16.01 9.88
C THR A 153 -10.20 -15.66 9.66
N TYR A 154 -9.29 -16.61 9.90
CA TYR A 154 -7.86 -16.41 9.70
C TYR A 154 -7.53 -16.13 8.23
N ILE A 155 -8.05 -16.94 7.30
CA ILE A 155 -7.84 -16.78 5.86
C ILE A 155 -8.41 -15.43 5.39
N LYS A 156 -9.64 -15.08 5.77
CA LYS A 156 -10.27 -13.78 5.43
C LYS A 156 -9.44 -12.59 5.91
N ASN A 157 -8.91 -12.66 7.14
CA ASN A 157 -8.09 -11.57 7.65
C ASN A 157 -6.71 -11.48 6.97
N CYS A 158 -6.09 -12.61 6.62
CA CYS A 158 -4.86 -12.61 5.83
C CYS A 158 -5.09 -11.97 4.45
N TYR A 159 -6.21 -12.32 3.80
CA TYR A 159 -6.62 -11.71 2.54
C TYR A 159 -6.86 -10.20 2.67
N ALA A 160 -7.61 -9.78 3.68
CA ALA A 160 -7.90 -8.37 3.93
C ALA A 160 -6.63 -7.53 4.16
N VAL A 161 -5.62 -8.06 4.86
CA VAL A 161 -4.33 -7.38 5.02
C VAL A 161 -3.65 -7.17 3.66
N ALA A 162 -3.66 -8.20 2.80
CA ALA A 162 -3.05 -8.12 1.47
C ALA A 162 -3.76 -7.05 0.61
N VAL A 163 -5.09 -7.06 0.59
CA VAL A 163 -5.89 -6.06 -0.13
C VAL A 163 -5.61 -4.65 0.38
N ASN A 164 -5.72 -4.43 1.70
CA ASN A 164 -5.55 -3.10 2.29
C ASN A 164 -4.13 -2.55 2.08
N ALA A 165 -3.10 -3.42 2.07
CA ALA A 165 -1.73 -3.00 1.81
C ALA A 165 -1.55 -2.48 0.38
N VAL A 166 -2.11 -3.17 -0.62
CA VAL A 166 -2.04 -2.75 -2.03
C VAL A 166 -2.94 -1.53 -2.27
N GLN A 167 -4.16 -1.50 -1.68
CA GLN A 167 -5.06 -0.35 -1.76
C GLN A 167 -4.40 0.94 -1.25
N LEU A 168 -3.72 0.89 -0.11
CA LEU A 168 -3.06 2.06 0.46
C LEU A 168 -2.02 2.66 -0.50
N ILE A 169 -1.29 1.80 -1.22
CA ILE A 169 -0.33 2.24 -2.24
C ILE A 169 -1.07 2.85 -3.43
N ASN A 170 -2.14 2.20 -3.91
CA ASN A 170 -2.95 2.73 -5.01
C ASN A 170 -3.54 4.09 -4.68
N PHE A 171 -4.09 4.27 -3.48
CA PHE A 171 -4.64 5.55 -3.04
C PHE A 171 -3.57 6.64 -2.96
N SER A 172 -2.36 6.28 -2.53
CA SER A 172 -1.21 7.19 -2.51
C SER A 172 -0.82 7.64 -3.92
N LEU A 173 -0.81 6.71 -4.88
CA LEU A 173 -0.49 7.01 -6.28
C LEU A 173 -1.60 7.81 -6.95
N LEU A 174 -2.87 7.42 -6.78
CA LEU A 174 -4.02 8.16 -7.35
C LEU A 174 -4.09 9.59 -6.83
N SER A 175 -3.90 9.79 -5.54
CA SER A 175 -3.90 11.12 -4.95
C SER A 175 -2.74 11.98 -5.48
N THR A 176 -1.53 11.41 -5.55
CA THR A 176 -0.37 12.13 -6.10
C THR A 176 -0.55 12.43 -7.58
N PHE A 177 -1.17 11.54 -8.33
CA PHE A 177 -1.47 11.76 -9.75
C PHE A 177 -2.51 12.87 -9.91
N TRP A 178 -3.56 12.89 -9.08
CA TRP A 178 -4.53 13.98 -9.05
C TRP A 178 -3.87 15.33 -8.77
N ASP A 179 -2.98 15.42 -7.77
CA ASP A 179 -2.22 16.64 -7.48
C ASP A 179 -1.34 17.06 -8.67
N ALA A 180 -0.72 16.12 -9.37
CA ALA A 180 0.12 16.39 -10.54
C ALA A 180 -0.69 16.96 -11.71
N LEU A 181 -1.92 16.48 -11.90
CA LEU A 181 -2.84 16.95 -12.94
C LEU A 181 -3.30 18.39 -12.76
N GLN A 182 -3.29 18.92 -11.54
CA GLN A 182 -3.59 20.34 -11.28
C GLN A 182 -2.57 21.29 -11.93
N ASN A 183 -1.35 20.80 -12.17
CA ASN A 183 -0.25 21.61 -12.68
C ASN A 183 0.16 21.29 -14.13
N LYS A 184 -0.24 20.13 -14.65
CA LYS A 184 0.17 19.64 -15.96
C LYS A 184 -0.85 18.63 -16.50
N GLU A 185 -1.10 18.71 -17.81
CA GLU A 185 -1.92 17.71 -18.49
C GLU A 185 -1.12 16.45 -18.81
N TYR A 186 -1.75 15.29 -18.61
CA TYR A 186 -1.20 13.98 -18.93
C TYR A 186 -2.26 13.17 -19.68
N ILE A 187 -1.86 12.48 -20.74
CA ILE A 187 -2.77 11.67 -21.56
C ILE A 187 -2.64 10.22 -21.16
N LEU A 188 -3.75 9.60 -20.75
CA LEU A 188 -3.80 8.18 -20.43
C LEU A 188 -3.80 7.34 -21.71
N THR A 189 -3.15 6.16 -21.67
CA THR A 189 -3.37 5.13 -22.68
C THR A 189 -4.75 4.51 -22.54
N GLU A 190 -5.20 3.79 -23.57
CA GLU A 190 -6.48 3.07 -23.51
C GLU A 190 -6.54 2.06 -22.35
N GLU A 191 -5.45 1.31 -22.12
CA GLU A 191 -5.37 0.35 -21.02
C GLU A 191 -5.41 1.03 -19.65
N GLU A 192 -4.62 2.09 -19.45
CA GLU A 192 -4.61 2.88 -18.21
C GLU A 192 -5.99 3.49 -17.95
N SER A 193 -6.59 4.10 -18.96
CA SER A 193 -7.92 4.69 -18.86
C SER A 193 -8.97 3.66 -18.49
N LYS A 194 -8.95 2.49 -19.11
CA LYS A 194 -9.90 1.41 -18.82
C LYS A 194 -9.81 0.93 -17.37
N VAL A 195 -8.60 0.69 -16.86
CA VAL A 195 -8.39 0.19 -15.49
C VAL A 195 -8.73 1.27 -14.46
N ILE A 196 -8.29 2.51 -14.70
CA ILE A 196 -8.56 3.63 -13.78
C ILE A 196 -10.05 3.99 -13.79
N ALA A 197 -10.71 4.01 -14.97
CA ALA A 197 -12.15 4.23 -15.05
C ALA A 197 -12.94 3.15 -14.32
N ALA A 198 -12.54 1.88 -14.44
CA ALA A 198 -13.17 0.78 -13.70
C ALA A 198 -13.08 1.01 -12.18
N PHE A 199 -11.95 1.53 -11.68
CA PHE A 199 -11.80 1.87 -10.27
C PHE A 199 -12.81 2.93 -9.79
N PHE A 200 -13.05 3.97 -10.59
CA PHE A 200 -13.97 5.05 -10.22
C PHE A 200 -15.45 4.72 -10.48
N GLU A 201 -15.74 3.82 -11.40
CA GLU A 201 -17.13 3.55 -11.85
C GLU A 201 -17.77 2.32 -11.21
N ASP A 202 -17.01 1.56 -10.46
CA ASP A 202 -17.43 0.34 -9.75
C ASP A 202 -18.39 -0.57 -10.54
N ARG A 203 -17.86 -1.12 -11.61
CA ARG A 203 -18.58 -2.15 -12.36
C ARG A 203 -18.25 -3.56 -11.90
N ILE A 204 -17.23 -3.71 -11.03
CA ILE A 204 -16.65 -4.97 -10.64
C ILE A 204 -16.31 -4.92 -9.15
N GLN A 205 -16.58 -6.01 -8.43
CA GLN A 205 -16.08 -6.17 -7.07
C GLN A 205 -14.55 -6.21 -7.13
N TRP A 206 -13.91 -5.19 -6.55
CA TRP A 206 -12.46 -5.05 -6.53
C TRP A 206 -11.84 -6.09 -5.61
N ASP A 207 -11.15 -7.05 -6.21
CA ASP A 207 -10.37 -8.06 -5.53
C ASP A 207 -8.89 -7.69 -5.46
N LEU A 208 -8.07 -8.56 -4.86
CA LEU A 208 -6.64 -8.32 -4.74
C LEU A 208 -5.95 -8.18 -6.10
N LEU A 209 -6.35 -8.98 -7.10
CA LEU A 209 -5.73 -8.95 -8.43
C LEU A 209 -6.06 -7.66 -9.18
N SER A 210 -7.31 -7.20 -9.09
CA SER A 210 -7.73 -5.90 -9.67
C SER A 210 -6.93 -4.74 -9.07
N HIS A 211 -6.68 -4.77 -7.75
CA HIS A 211 -5.83 -3.78 -7.11
C HIS A 211 -4.36 -3.86 -7.54
N VAL A 212 -3.82 -5.04 -7.79
CA VAL A 212 -2.44 -5.20 -8.31
C VAL A 212 -2.36 -4.74 -9.77
N GLU A 213 -3.38 -4.98 -10.58
CA GLU A 213 -3.47 -4.46 -11.95
C GLU A 213 -3.48 -2.93 -11.96
N LEU A 214 -4.31 -2.31 -11.13
CA LEU A 214 -4.32 -0.85 -10.96
C LEU A 214 -2.94 -0.33 -10.53
N LEU A 215 -2.29 -0.98 -9.57
CA LEU A 215 -0.92 -0.62 -9.15
C LEU A 215 0.05 -0.66 -10.32
N GLN A 216 0.00 -1.70 -11.14
CA GLN A 216 0.86 -1.86 -12.31
C GLN A 216 0.65 -0.73 -13.32
N GLN A 217 -0.60 -0.38 -13.64
CA GLN A 217 -0.93 0.70 -14.58
C GLN A 217 -0.49 2.07 -14.03
N LEU A 218 -0.72 2.33 -12.74
CA LEU A 218 -0.29 3.58 -12.12
C LEU A 218 1.24 3.72 -12.12
N LEU A 219 1.99 2.66 -11.81
CA LEU A 219 3.45 2.71 -11.84
C LEU A 219 3.99 2.93 -13.27
N ALA A 220 3.38 2.30 -14.28
CA ALA A 220 3.74 2.53 -15.68
C ALA A 220 3.49 3.99 -16.11
N LEU A 221 2.37 4.57 -15.66
CA LEU A 221 2.02 5.96 -15.90
C LEU A 221 3.02 6.93 -15.25
N PHE A 222 3.38 6.71 -13.99
CA PHE A 222 4.36 7.52 -13.28
C PHE A 222 5.74 7.45 -13.97
N GLN A 223 6.16 6.27 -14.39
CA GLN A 223 7.40 6.08 -15.12
C GLN A 223 7.38 6.81 -16.49
N ARG A 224 6.30 6.65 -17.26
CA ARG A 224 6.16 7.26 -18.60
C ARG A 224 6.25 8.78 -18.56
N TYR A 225 5.65 9.41 -17.57
CA TYR A 225 5.62 10.86 -17.43
C TYR A 225 6.70 11.43 -16.50
N THR A 226 7.57 10.57 -15.96
CA THR A 226 8.62 10.97 -15.02
C THR A 226 8.04 11.75 -13.85
N ILE A 227 6.89 11.26 -13.32
CA ILE A 227 6.28 11.80 -12.12
C ILE A 227 7.00 11.19 -10.92
N ASP A 228 7.37 12.02 -9.94
CA ASP A 228 8.02 11.54 -8.73
C ASP A 228 7.09 10.61 -7.95
N LEU A 229 7.59 9.42 -7.62
CA LEU A 229 6.83 8.47 -6.81
C LEU A 229 6.66 9.01 -5.39
N PRO A 230 5.41 9.03 -4.87
CA PRO A 230 5.15 9.51 -3.51
C PRO A 230 5.81 8.63 -2.45
N LEU A 231 5.89 7.34 -2.72
CA LEU A 231 6.60 6.34 -1.93
C LEU A 231 7.85 5.96 -2.74
N LYS A 232 8.98 6.58 -2.42
CA LYS A 232 10.21 6.46 -3.24
C LYS A 232 10.69 5.03 -3.39
N GLU A 233 10.43 4.19 -2.39
CA GLU A 233 10.85 2.78 -2.38
C GLU A 233 10.05 1.90 -3.35
N LEU A 234 8.97 2.40 -3.96
CA LEU A 234 8.17 1.63 -4.94
C LEU A 234 8.96 1.19 -6.16
N HIS A 235 10.04 1.91 -6.52
CA HIS A 235 10.91 1.50 -7.62
C HIS A 235 11.64 0.16 -7.37
N GLN A 236 11.69 -0.31 -6.12
CA GLN A 236 12.33 -1.57 -5.73
C GLN A 236 11.37 -2.77 -5.77
N ILE A 237 10.08 -2.53 -5.99
CA ILE A 237 9.07 -3.61 -5.96
C ILE A 237 9.15 -4.43 -7.25
N ASP A 238 9.31 -5.74 -7.09
CA ASP A 238 9.14 -6.68 -8.19
C ASP A 238 7.63 -6.95 -8.43
N ILE A 239 7.08 -6.22 -9.39
CA ILE A 239 5.65 -6.31 -9.76
C ILE A 239 5.27 -7.71 -10.25
N LYS A 240 6.14 -8.40 -10.99
CA LYS A 240 5.86 -9.77 -11.47
C LYS A 240 5.71 -10.73 -10.30
N ARG A 241 6.61 -10.61 -9.32
CA ARG A 241 6.56 -11.41 -8.10
C ARG A 241 5.35 -11.05 -7.25
N LEU A 242 5.06 -9.75 -7.09
CA LEU A 242 3.87 -9.29 -6.37
C LEU A 242 2.58 -9.87 -6.97
N ASN A 243 2.44 -9.83 -8.30
CA ASN A 243 1.29 -10.39 -9.00
C ASN A 243 1.16 -11.91 -8.78
N LYS A 244 2.26 -12.66 -8.86
CA LYS A 244 2.27 -14.12 -8.60
C LYS A 244 1.81 -14.43 -7.17
N ILE A 245 2.33 -13.70 -6.17
CA ILE A 245 1.96 -13.89 -4.75
C ILE A 245 0.48 -13.54 -4.54
N SER A 246 0.03 -12.42 -5.10
CA SER A 246 -1.36 -11.96 -4.98
C SER A 246 -2.35 -12.95 -5.61
N GLY A 247 -2.00 -13.52 -6.78
CA GLY A 247 -2.80 -14.56 -7.42
C GLY A 247 -2.93 -15.83 -6.56
N ARG A 248 -1.89 -16.20 -5.83
CA ARG A 248 -1.96 -17.33 -4.88
C ARG A 248 -2.84 -17.00 -3.68
N ILE A 249 -2.72 -15.78 -3.11
CA ILE A 249 -3.56 -15.34 -1.99
C ILE A 249 -5.03 -15.30 -2.41
N GLN A 250 -5.33 -14.74 -3.59
CA GLN A 250 -6.69 -14.70 -4.13
C GLN A 250 -7.27 -16.11 -4.26
N LYS A 251 -6.53 -17.02 -4.90
CA LYS A 251 -6.95 -18.43 -5.07
C LYS A 251 -7.20 -19.13 -3.74
N LEU A 252 -6.37 -18.90 -2.72
CA LEU A 252 -6.56 -19.49 -1.39
C LEU A 252 -7.80 -18.90 -0.67
N ASN A 253 -8.09 -17.62 -0.88
CA ASN A 253 -9.31 -17.00 -0.38
C ASN A 253 -10.56 -17.57 -1.07
N ASP A 254 -10.53 -17.79 -2.39
CA ASP A 254 -11.66 -18.34 -3.17
C ASP A 254 -12.00 -19.80 -2.77
N LEU A 255 -11.06 -20.53 -2.18
CA LEU A 255 -11.33 -21.86 -1.61
C LEU A 255 -12.28 -21.81 -0.41
N LEU A 256 -12.45 -20.65 0.24
CA LEU A 256 -13.44 -20.46 1.31
C LEU A 256 -14.86 -20.73 0.84
N GLU A 257 -15.20 -20.29 -0.36
CA GLU A 257 -16.52 -20.48 -0.95
C GLU A 257 -16.84 -21.96 -1.23
N ARG A 258 -15.79 -22.77 -1.42
CA ARG A 258 -15.89 -24.21 -1.70
C ARG A 258 -15.85 -25.08 -0.45
N SER A 259 -15.86 -24.47 0.76
CA SER A 259 -15.75 -25.17 2.06
C SER A 259 -14.57 -26.14 2.16
N GLN A 260 -13.48 -25.86 1.45
CA GLN A 260 -12.25 -26.69 1.44
C GLN A 260 -11.18 -26.12 2.38
N ASN A 261 -11.60 -25.58 3.52
CA ASN A 261 -10.69 -24.93 4.45
C ASN A 261 -9.97 -25.96 5.30
N THR A 262 -8.68 -26.03 5.14
CA THR A 262 -7.82 -26.89 5.94
C THR A 262 -6.83 -26.06 6.76
N LEU A 263 -6.26 -26.68 7.77
CA LEU A 263 -5.15 -26.06 8.50
C LEU A 263 -3.96 -25.74 7.58
N ILE A 264 -3.75 -26.56 6.55
CA ILE A 264 -2.72 -26.35 5.51
C ILE A 264 -2.98 -25.03 4.78
N THR A 265 -4.23 -24.81 4.32
CA THR A 265 -4.62 -23.56 3.63
C THR A 265 -4.32 -22.31 4.47
N CYS A 266 -4.52 -22.38 5.79
CA CYS A 266 -4.18 -21.27 6.69
C CYS A 266 -2.67 -20.97 6.71
N PHE A 267 -1.82 -22.00 6.74
CA PHE A 267 -0.38 -21.80 6.73
C PHE A 267 0.15 -21.38 5.36
N GLU A 268 -0.48 -21.83 4.29
CA GLU A 268 -0.14 -21.39 2.92
C GLU A 268 -0.42 -19.90 2.74
N ILE A 269 -1.63 -19.44 3.10
CA ILE A 269 -1.96 -18.00 2.98
C ILE A 269 -1.11 -17.14 3.92
N GLU A 270 -0.78 -17.61 5.13
CA GLU A 270 0.16 -16.94 6.04
C GLU A 270 1.54 -16.77 5.37
N GLY A 271 2.02 -17.84 4.71
CA GLY A 271 3.28 -17.81 3.97
C GLY A 271 3.26 -16.82 2.81
N GLN A 272 2.20 -16.82 2.00
CA GLN A 272 2.06 -15.89 0.88
C GLN A 272 1.89 -14.44 1.36
N LEU A 273 1.09 -14.20 2.40
CA LEU A 273 0.98 -12.88 3.03
C LEU A 273 2.33 -12.37 3.55
N THR A 274 3.12 -13.25 4.16
CA THR A 274 4.45 -12.92 4.63
C THR A 274 5.34 -12.45 3.47
N GLN A 275 5.31 -13.15 2.33
CA GLN A 275 6.06 -12.74 1.15
C GLN A 275 5.57 -11.41 0.58
N LEU A 276 4.26 -11.19 0.52
CA LEU A 276 3.68 -9.93 0.08
C LEU A 276 4.14 -8.77 0.97
N LEU A 277 4.02 -8.91 2.29
CA LEU A 277 4.44 -7.85 3.23
C LEU A 277 5.96 -7.60 3.21
N LYS A 278 6.78 -8.60 2.88
CA LYS A 278 8.21 -8.40 2.63
C LYS A 278 8.46 -7.56 1.37
N GLN A 279 7.69 -7.75 0.31
CA GLN A 279 7.75 -6.87 -0.87
C GLN A 279 7.27 -5.45 -0.55
N LEU A 280 6.28 -5.32 0.33
CA LEU A 280 5.70 -4.05 0.76
C LEU A 280 6.24 -3.54 2.09
N ILE A 281 7.47 -3.97 2.47
CA ILE A 281 8.11 -3.59 3.74
C ILE A 281 8.28 -2.08 3.90
N LEU A 282 8.35 -1.36 2.79
CA LEU A 282 8.37 0.11 2.75
C LEU A 282 7.24 0.75 3.56
N LEU A 283 6.07 0.09 3.69
CA LEU A 283 4.95 0.60 4.48
C LEU A 283 5.30 0.74 5.98
N ALA A 284 6.37 0.12 6.44
CA ALA A 284 6.90 0.35 7.79
C ALA A 284 7.63 1.69 7.95
N ASN A 285 7.99 2.37 6.85
CA ASN A 285 8.66 3.67 6.89
C ASN A 285 7.66 4.83 7.06
N TYR A 286 6.36 4.55 6.96
CA TYR A 286 5.31 5.56 6.98
C TYR A 286 4.42 5.45 8.21
N LYS A 287 3.84 6.58 8.59
CA LYS A 287 2.74 6.68 9.56
C LYS A 287 1.58 7.42 8.94
N MET A 288 0.40 7.17 9.44
CA MET A 288 -0.83 7.81 8.98
C MET A 288 -1.33 8.79 10.04
N LEU A 289 -1.73 9.97 9.61
CA LEU A 289 -2.20 11.05 10.47
C LEU A 289 -3.59 11.48 10.02
N SER A 290 -4.50 11.72 10.98
CA SER A 290 -5.77 12.38 10.73
C SER A 290 -5.66 13.85 11.19
N VAL A 291 -5.73 14.78 10.25
CA VAL A 291 -5.68 16.23 10.53
C VAL A 291 -7.05 16.68 11.02
N LYS A 292 -7.11 17.18 12.25
CA LYS A 292 -8.39 17.61 12.87
C LYS A 292 -8.63 19.10 12.71
N ASN A 293 -7.57 19.89 12.77
CA ASN A 293 -7.68 21.37 12.67
C ASN A 293 -6.33 21.95 12.24
N ILE A 294 -6.41 23.07 11.56
CA ILE A 294 -5.25 23.87 11.16
C ILE A 294 -5.45 25.29 11.66
N ALA A 295 -4.62 25.72 12.60
CA ALA A 295 -4.60 27.12 13.04
C ALA A 295 -3.62 27.93 12.18
N TYR A 296 -4.11 29.01 11.62
CA TYR A 296 -3.31 29.96 10.85
C TYR A 296 -2.88 31.12 11.74
N ASN A 297 -1.57 31.37 11.82
CA ASN A 297 -0.98 32.48 12.56
C ASN A 297 -0.10 33.29 11.62
N GLU A 298 -0.47 34.56 11.42
CA GLU A 298 0.32 35.52 10.66
C GLU A 298 0.64 36.74 11.50
N HIS A 299 1.88 37.15 11.47
CA HIS A 299 2.35 38.40 12.09
C HIS A 299 3.03 39.26 11.01
N ARG A 300 2.87 40.56 11.10
CA ARG A 300 3.26 41.56 10.09
C ARG A 300 4.70 41.42 9.55
N ALA A 301 5.63 40.86 10.32
CA ALA A 301 7.05 40.76 9.97
C ALA A 301 7.54 39.32 9.85
N THR A 302 6.66 38.33 9.90
CA THR A 302 7.05 36.92 9.85
C THR A 302 6.20 36.18 8.80
N PRO A 303 6.77 35.19 8.14
CA PRO A 303 5.96 34.33 7.24
C PRO A 303 4.84 33.65 8.02
N PRO A 304 3.71 33.36 7.35
CA PRO A 304 2.58 32.69 7.98
C PRO A 304 2.98 31.31 8.52
N LYS A 305 2.40 30.95 9.66
CA LYS A 305 2.60 29.63 10.30
C LYS A 305 1.29 28.88 10.35
N TYR A 306 1.33 27.63 9.88
CA TYR A 306 0.22 26.70 9.97
C TYR A 306 0.50 25.70 11.09
N ILE A 307 -0.39 25.65 12.10
CA ILE A 307 -0.26 24.74 13.23
C ILE A 307 -1.31 23.65 13.06
N HIS A 308 -0.85 22.42 12.77
CA HIS A 308 -1.72 21.28 12.57
C HIS A 308 -1.99 20.58 13.90
N SER A 309 -3.28 20.39 14.20
CA SER A 309 -3.73 19.46 15.24
C SER A 309 -4.12 18.16 14.58
N TYR A 310 -3.50 17.05 14.97
CA TYR A 310 -3.75 15.76 14.34
C TYR A 310 -3.75 14.60 15.34
N ILE A 311 -4.31 13.48 14.94
CA ILE A 311 -4.22 12.20 15.65
C ILE A 311 -3.34 11.28 14.80
N GLU A 312 -2.32 10.69 15.42
CA GLU A 312 -1.58 9.60 14.79
C GLU A 312 -2.42 8.33 14.83
N LEU A 313 -2.70 7.79 13.63
CA LEU A 313 -3.51 6.61 13.44
C LEU A 313 -2.66 5.37 13.68
N GLY A 314 -2.55 4.98 14.94
CA GLY A 314 -1.80 3.83 15.42
C GLY A 314 -2.72 2.73 15.96
N ILE A 315 -2.09 1.66 16.44
CA ILE A 315 -2.78 0.47 16.96
C ILE A 315 -3.51 0.74 18.27
N ASP A 316 -2.97 1.64 19.09
CA ASP A 316 -3.59 2.07 20.34
C ASP A 316 -4.45 3.30 20.05
N GLN A 317 -5.66 3.06 19.58
CA GLN A 317 -6.71 4.09 19.47
C GLN A 317 -7.21 4.56 20.86
N LYS A 318 -6.49 4.25 21.93
CA LYS A 318 -6.68 4.89 23.22
C LYS A 318 -6.22 6.34 23.06
N PHE A 319 -7.18 7.14 22.70
CA PHE A 319 -7.36 8.57 22.88
C PHE A 319 -6.29 9.28 23.73
N ASN A 320 -5.03 9.24 23.30
CA ASN A 320 -4.15 10.28 23.69
C ASN A 320 -4.52 11.46 22.78
N GLU A 321 -5.35 12.36 23.32
CA GLU A 321 -5.51 13.73 22.84
C GLU A 321 -4.16 14.50 22.97
N ASN A 322 -3.07 13.84 22.66
CA ASN A 322 -1.80 14.50 22.42
C ASN A 322 -1.94 15.23 21.10
N THR A 323 -2.65 16.35 21.16
CA THR A 323 -2.57 17.39 20.17
C THR A 323 -1.13 17.90 20.20
N GLU A 324 -0.21 17.13 19.66
CA GLU A 324 1.12 17.64 19.35
C GLU A 324 0.91 18.71 18.27
N ARG A 325 1.07 19.94 18.67
CA ARG A 325 1.08 21.09 17.76
C ARG A 325 2.39 21.05 17.01
N ILE A 326 2.41 20.44 15.86
CA ILE A 326 3.60 20.44 15.01
C ILE A 326 3.43 21.50 13.94
N ASN A 327 4.40 22.40 13.85
CA ASN A 327 4.56 23.28 12.70
C ASN A 327 5.22 22.43 11.59
N ILE A 328 4.42 21.78 10.76
CA ILE A 328 4.92 20.94 9.68
C ILE A 328 4.98 21.79 8.42
N LEU A 329 6.15 22.33 8.13
CA LEU A 329 6.47 22.92 6.83
C LEU A 329 6.32 21.85 5.77
N GLY A 330 5.45 22.09 4.76
CA GLY A 330 5.21 21.17 3.66
C GLY A 330 4.05 20.19 3.85
N MET A 331 3.29 20.25 4.95
CA MET A 331 2.00 19.57 5.03
C MET A 331 0.97 20.28 4.14
N PRO A 332 0.11 19.51 3.40
CA PRO A 332 -1.03 20.11 2.74
C PRO A 332 -1.87 20.89 3.75
N VAL A 333 -2.28 22.11 3.37
CA VAL A 333 -3.15 22.97 4.21
C VAL A 333 -4.59 22.53 3.99
N VAL A 334 -4.92 21.28 4.36
CA VAL A 334 -6.24 20.69 4.19
C VAL A 334 -6.72 20.13 5.53
N THR A 335 -7.81 20.71 6.05
CA THR A 335 -8.50 20.19 7.24
C THR A 335 -9.19 18.87 6.93
N ASP A 336 -9.41 18.05 7.93
CA ASP A 336 -10.15 16.78 7.85
C ASP A 336 -9.49 15.72 6.94
N ALA A 337 -8.26 15.95 6.52
CA ALA A 337 -7.52 15.05 5.64
C ALA A 337 -6.86 13.91 6.43
N VAL A 338 -6.81 12.74 5.79
CA VAL A 338 -5.92 11.63 6.22
C VAL A 338 -4.64 11.71 5.41
N ILE A 339 -3.51 11.78 6.10
CA ILE A 339 -2.19 12.01 5.50
C ILE A 339 -1.29 10.81 5.76
N LEU A 340 -0.58 10.37 4.74
CA LEU A 340 0.54 9.45 4.87
C LEU A 340 1.84 10.24 4.96
N HIS A 341 2.58 10.03 6.05
CA HIS A 341 3.80 10.78 6.38
C HIS A 341 4.99 9.84 6.59
N HIS A 342 6.15 10.15 6.02
CA HIS A 342 7.37 9.36 6.20
C HIS A 342 7.99 9.59 7.58
N LYS A 343 8.30 8.52 8.34
CA LYS A 343 8.75 8.58 9.74
C LYS A 343 10.10 9.29 9.93
N HIS A 344 10.99 9.22 8.96
CA HIS A 344 12.39 9.62 9.10
C HIS A 344 12.81 10.83 8.26
N GLN A 345 11.90 11.39 7.47
CA GLN A 345 12.20 12.54 6.61
C GLN A 345 11.40 13.77 7.07
N ASN A 346 12.07 14.72 7.72
CA ASN A 346 11.44 15.95 8.25
C ASN A 346 10.85 16.86 7.16
N HIS A 347 11.24 16.67 5.90
CA HIS A 347 10.78 17.42 4.73
C HIS A 347 10.19 16.51 3.66
N ALA A 348 9.76 15.29 4.04
CA ALA A 348 9.12 14.37 3.12
C ALA A 348 7.81 14.96 2.61
N GLN A 349 7.50 14.66 1.36
CA GLN A 349 6.18 14.91 0.81
C GLN A 349 5.15 14.19 1.67
N ASN A 350 4.21 14.96 2.20
CA ASN A 350 3.04 14.41 2.85
C ASN A 350 2.04 14.08 1.75
N ILE A 351 1.50 12.86 1.77
CA ILE A 351 0.53 12.41 0.78
C ILE A 351 -0.85 12.57 1.42
N ASN A 352 -1.69 13.42 0.83
CA ASN A 352 -3.08 13.54 1.22
C ASN A 352 -3.85 12.36 0.61
N LEU A 353 -4.41 11.48 1.44
CA LEU A 353 -5.13 10.30 1.00
C LEU A 353 -6.62 10.53 0.78
N SER A 354 -7.15 11.69 1.19
CA SER A 354 -8.56 12.04 0.94
C SER A 354 -8.77 12.29 -0.56
N PRO A 355 -9.91 11.88 -1.14
CA PRO A 355 -11.07 11.26 -0.53
C PRO A 355 -11.01 9.73 -0.40
N PHE A 356 -9.95 9.06 -0.85
CA PHE A 356 -9.88 7.59 -0.89
C PHE A 356 -9.76 6.95 0.50
N VAL A 357 -9.19 7.69 1.45
CA VAL A 357 -9.13 7.31 2.88
C VAL A 357 -9.67 8.46 3.70
N ILE A 358 -10.63 8.17 4.56
CA ILE A 358 -11.25 9.17 5.43
C ILE A 358 -11.20 8.74 6.90
N ASP A 359 -11.19 9.72 7.79
CA ASP A 359 -11.48 9.51 9.19
C ASP A 359 -12.94 9.84 9.47
N TYR A 360 -13.77 8.82 9.59
CA TYR A 360 -15.22 8.94 9.79
C TYR A 360 -15.57 9.78 11.01
N ASN A 361 -14.86 9.59 12.14
CA ASN A 361 -15.13 10.37 13.35
C ASN A 361 -14.88 11.87 13.13
N THR A 362 -13.90 12.23 12.30
CA THR A 362 -13.66 13.63 11.92
C THR A 362 -14.84 14.20 11.14
N GLN A 363 -15.41 13.42 10.23
CA GLN A 363 -16.59 13.86 9.47
C GLN A 363 -17.84 13.98 10.36
N MET A 364 -18.00 13.07 11.33
CA MET A 364 -19.08 13.07 12.32
C MET A 364 -18.91 14.07 13.46
N LEU A 365 -17.81 14.85 13.46
CA LEU A 365 -17.44 15.76 14.56
C LEU A 365 -17.31 15.03 15.90
N GLU A 366 -16.84 13.80 15.85
CA GLU A 366 -16.63 12.94 17.01
C GLU A 366 -15.16 12.91 17.42
N LYS A 367 -14.94 12.56 18.70
CA LYS A 367 -13.60 12.40 19.24
C LYS A 367 -12.95 11.10 18.72
N GLY A 368 -11.62 11.08 18.70
CA GLY A 368 -10.86 9.94 18.24
C GLY A 368 -10.79 9.84 16.72
N ALA A 369 -10.49 8.66 16.23
CA ALA A 369 -10.37 8.40 14.79
C ALA A 369 -10.96 7.04 14.45
N LYS A 370 -11.71 6.95 13.34
CA LYS A 370 -12.24 5.72 12.77
C LYS A 370 -12.00 5.72 11.27
N ILE A 371 -11.06 4.90 10.84
CA ILE A 371 -10.55 4.93 9.46
C ILE A 371 -11.38 4.05 8.56
N CYS A 372 -11.76 4.63 7.41
CA CYS A 372 -12.46 3.94 6.34
C CYS A 372 -11.68 4.09 5.03
N PHE A 373 -11.66 3.02 4.26
CA PHE A 373 -11.13 2.98 2.90
C PHE A 373 -12.28 3.02 1.90
N PHE A 374 -12.14 3.82 0.86
CA PHE A 374 -13.05 3.76 -0.28
C PHE A 374 -13.10 2.31 -0.80
N SER A 375 -14.30 1.79 -0.94
CA SER A 375 -14.55 0.43 -1.38
C SER A 375 -15.17 0.39 -2.76
N SER A 376 -16.20 1.22 -3.00
CA SER A 376 -16.92 1.19 -4.26
C SER A 376 -17.83 2.41 -4.41
N LYS A 377 -18.27 2.68 -5.65
CA LYS A 377 -19.30 3.67 -5.96
C LYS A 377 -20.58 2.95 -6.41
N HIS A 378 -21.70 3.26 -5.79
CA HIS A 378 -22.97 2.64 -6.17
C HIS A 378 -23.50 3.24 -7.48
N ILE A 379 -23.84 2.36 -8.45
CA ILE A 379 -24.17 2.81 -9.81
C ILE A 379 -25.52 3.54 -9.87
N SER A 380 -26.51 3.13 -9.05
CA SER A 380 -27.89 3.62 -9.18
C SER A 380 -28.08 5.03 -8.63
N ASP A 381 -27.37 5.41 -7.57
CA ASP A 381 -27.56 6.69 -6.87
C ASP A 381 -26.25 7.48 -6.72
N GLY A 382 -25.13 6.94 -7.24
CA GLY A 382 -23.83 7.57 -7.19
C GLY A 382 -23.21 7.65 -5.80
N SER A 383 -23.81 7.02 -4.78
CA SER A 383 -23.26 7.03 -3.42
C SER A 383 -21.92 6.32 -3.33
N LEU A 384 -21.10 6.76 -2.38
CA LEU A 384 -19.77 6.21 -2.15
C LEU A 384 -19.80 5.26 -0.95
N ASN A 385 -19.31 4.05 -1.14
CA ASN A 385 -19.16 3.06 -0.09
C ASN A 385 -17.76 3.12 0.52
N TYR A 386 -17.70 3.20 1.84
CA TYR A 386 -16.46 3.16 2.61
C TYR A 386 -16.46 1.97 3.56
N CYS A 387 -15.38 1.20 3.56
CA CYS A 387 -15.20 0.04 4.42
C CYS A 387 -14.41 0.42 5.67
N PHE A 388 -14.97 0.18 6.86
CA PHE A 388 -14.27 0.35 8.12
C PHE A 388 -13.20 -0.73 8.31
N LEU A 389 -11.99 -0.31 8.65
CA LEU A 389 -10.88 -1.25 8.85
C LEU A 389 -11.00 -2.08 10.12
N GLU A 390 -11.82 -1.64 11.08
CA GLU A 390 -11.97 -2.32 12.37
C GLU A 390 -12.82 -3.58 12.28
N ASP A 391 -13.94 -3.52 11.58
CA ASP A 391 -14.95 -4.58 11.55
C ASP A 391 -15.37 -5.00 10.13
N ASN A 392 -14.80 -4.36 9.10
CA ASN A 392 -15.14 -4.51 7.69
C ASN A 392 -16.62 -4.18 7.38
N SER A 393 -17.29 -3.41 8.24
CA SER A 393 -18.61 -2.87 7.92
C SER A 393 -18.51 -1.79 6.86
N ILE A 394 -19.58 -1.62 6.09
CA ILE A 394 -19.64 -0.65 4.99
C ILE A 394 -20.54 0.50 5.42
N GLU A 395 -20.05 1.72 5.21
CA GLU A 395 -20.82 2.95 5.33
C GLU A 395 -21.09 3.49 3.93
N ASN A 396 -22.34 3.86 3.69
CA ASN A 396 -22.79 4.43 2.42
C ASN A 396 -22.93 5.95 2.57
N ILE A 397 -22.14 6.71 1.81
CA ILE A 397 -22.14 8.16 1.80
C ILE A 397 -22.95 8.65 0.60
N VAL A 398 -24.14 9.17 0.89
CA VAL A 398 -25.05 9.72 -0.12
C VAL A 398 -24.81 11.21 -0.27
N PHE A 399 -24.73 11.70 -1.52
CA PHE A 399 -24.63 13.13 -1.81
C PHE A 399 -25.94 13.83 -1.48
N SER A 400 -25.89 14.83 -0.61
CA SER A 400 -27.05 15.53 -0.09
C SER A 400 -27.25 16.91 -0.69
N ASP A 401 -26.24 17.43 -1.41
CA ASP A 401 -26.19 18.75 -2.04
C ASP A 401 -26.57 19.90 -1.07
N MET A 402 -25.87 19.89 0.07
CA MET A 402 -26.14 20.87 1.14
C MET A 402 -25.81 22.30 0.73
N LEU A 403 -24.73 22.49 -0.10
CA LEU A 403 -24.31 23.81 -0.56
C LEU A 403 -25.35 24.48 -1.48
N GLN A 404 -26.14 23.72 -2.25
CA GLN A 404 -27.21 24.27 -3.07
C GLN A 404 -28.42 24.65 -2.23
N LYS A 405 -28.63 23.95 -1.11
CA LYS A 405 -29.82 24.14 -0.25
C LYS A 405 -29.65 25.21 0.81
N TYR A 406 -28.43 25.44 1.29
CA TYR A 406 -28.15 26.31 2.43
C TYR A 406 -26.85 27.10 2.21
N ASN A 407 -26.78 28.31 2.77
CA ASN A 407 -25.50 29.01 2.87
C ASN A 407 -24.61 28.42 4.00
N ILE A 408 -23.32 28.68 3.95
CA ILE A 408 -22.33 28.13 4.89
C ILE A 408 -22.66 28.54 6.35
N GLU A 409 -23.12 29.77 6.59
CA GLU A 409 -23.44 30.23 7.94
C GLU A 409 -24.58 29.44 8.56
N ASP A 410 -25.62 29.11 7.77
CA ASP A 410 -26.74 28.31 8.24
C ASP A 410 -26.39 26.83 8.41
N LEU A 411 -25.49 26.31 7.59
CA LEU A 411 -24.95 24.96 7.78
C LEU A 411 -24.19 24.85 9.10
N MET A 412 -23.38 25.84 9.44
CA MET A 412 -22.58 25.82 10.68
C MET A 412 -23.43 25.95 11.96
N LYS A 413 -24.65 26.44 11.89
CA LYS A 413 -25.57 26.57 13.03
C LYS A 413 -26.27 25.23 13.37
N ASP A 414 -26.35 24.31 12.44
CA ASP A 414 -27.05 23.03 12.60
C ASP A 414 -26.01 21.88 12.44
N ARG A 415 -25.76 21.16 13.51
CA ARG A 415 -24.75 20.08 13.54
C ARG A 415 -25.03 19.02 12.49
N ASP A 416 -26.28 18.57 12.32
CA ASP A 416 -26.60 17.48 11.41
C ASP A 416 -26.48 17.92 9.94
N ARG A 417 -26.84 19.15 9.62
CA ARG A 417 -26.63 19.72 8.28
C ARG A 417 -25.12 19.88 8.00
N TYR A 418 -24.36 20.34 8.99
CA TYR A 418 -22.93 20.52 8.84
C TYR A 418 -22.22 19.16 8.65
N ILE A 419 -22.62 18.11 9.34
CA ILE A 419 -22.11 16.74 9.12
C ILE A 419 -22.40 16.29 7.68
N ARG A 420 -23.64 16.46 7.20
CA ARG A 420 -23.98 16.10 5.81
C ARG A 420 -23.15 16.89 4.80
N PHE A 421 -22.97 18.18 5.04
CA PHE A 421 -22.10 19.01 4.21
C PHE A 421 -20.65 18.49 4.17
N LYS A 422 -20.11 18.06 5.30
CA LYS A 422 -18.76 17.48 5.34
C LYS A 422 -18.66 16.19 4.49
N PHE A 423 -19.67 15.35 4.49
CA PHE A 423 -19.74 14.19 3.60
C PHE A 423 -19.92 14.58 2.13
N ASP A 424 -20.70 15.63 1.84
CA ASP A 424 -20.79 16.18 0.49
C ASP A 424 -19.42 16.65 -0.05
N LEU A 425 -18.57 17.24 0.81
CA LEU A 425 -17.22 17.64 0.42
C LEU A 425 -16.35 16.42 0.00
N ILE A 426 -16.50 15.29 0.68
CA ILE A 426 -15.81 14.05 0.29
C ILE A 426 -16.28 13.59 -1.08
N HIS A 427 -17.61 13.63 -1.31
CA HIS A 427 -18.20 13.25 -2.58
C HIS A 427 -17.72 14.17 -3.72
N ILE A 428 -17.70 15.48 -3.49
CA ILE A 428 -17.21 16.49 -4.45
C ILE A 428 -15.74 16.21 -4.78
N GLN A 429 -14.87 16.01 -3.79
CA GLN A 429 -13.47 15.70 -4.00
C GLN A 429 -13.27 14.41 -4.82
N PHE A 430 -14.07 13.38 -4.55
CA PHE A 430 -14.03 12.14 -5.30
C PHE A 430 -14.41 12.34 -6.77
N GLU A 431 -15.48 13.09 -7.04
CA GLU A 431 -15.92 13.38 -8.41
C GLU A 431 -14.94 14.30 -9.16
N GLU A 432 -14.36 15.29 -8.47
CA GLU A 432 -13.29 16.12 -9.06
C GLU A 432 -12.07 15.30 -9.43
N ALA A 433 -11.61 14.42 -8.53
CA ALA A 433 -10.49 13.51 -8.81
C ALA A 433 -10.80 12.60 -10.01
N LYS A 434 -12.00 12.00 -10.03
CA LYS A 434 -12.47 11.18 -11.15
C LYS A 434 -12.47 11.98 -12.45
N GLN A 435 -13.13 13.13 -12.48
CA GLN A 435 -13.26 13.96 -13.68
C GLN A 435 -11.89 14.40 -14.20
N LEU A 436 -11.01 14.88 -13.32
CA LEU A 436 -9.71 15.37 -13.73
C LEU A 436 -8.81 14.26 -14.25
N ILE A 437 -8.83 13.09 -13.60
CA ILE A 437 -8.03 11.93 -14.02
C ILE A 437 -8.56 11.36 -15.36
N LEU A 438 -9.87 11.25 -15.52
CA LEU A 438 -10.47 10.64 -16.70
C LEU A 438 -10.68 11.60 -17.87
N LYS A 439 -10.76 12.94 -17.65
CA LYS A 439 -10.92 13.95 -18.71
C LYS A 439 -9.82 13.86 -19.77
N ASN A 440 -8.62 13.45 -19.37
CA ASN A 440 -7.48 13.30 -20.25
C ASN A 440 -7.38 11.89 -20.89
N SER A 441 -8.39 11.06 -20.70
CA SER A 441 -8.55 9.79 -21.39
C SER A 441 -9.36 10.02 -22.66
N PHE A 442 -8.73 9.85 -23.81
CA PHE A 442 -9.35 9.97 -25.14
C PHE A 442 -9.59 11.40 -25.69
N GLN A 443 -8.57 11.96 -26.29
CA GLN A 443 -8.75 12.75 -27.50
C GLN A 443 -8.66 11.81 -28.72
N GLY A 444 -9.57 10.86 -28.82
CA GLY A 444 -9.89 10.10 -30.02
C GLY A 444 -11.15 10.70 -30.62
N GLU A 445 -10.99 11.48 -31.67
CA GLU A 445 -11.89 11.83 -32.80
C GLU A 445 -13.43 11.91 -32.59
N ASP A 446 -13.96 12.30 -31.43
CA ASP A 446 -15.33 12.81 -31.36
C ASP A 446 -15.37 13.98 -30.37
N ASN A 447 -15.03 15.18 -30.86
CA ASN A 447 -15.37 16.44 -30.23
C ASN A 447 -16.89 16.56 -30.20
N ILE A 448 -17.55 15.96 -29.23
CA ILE A 448 -18.90 16.40 -28.85
C ILE A 448 -18.67 17.67 -28.03
N ASP A 449 -18.91 18.78 -28.68
CA ASP A 449 -18.85 20.12 -28.09
C ASP A 449 -19.84 20.16 -26.93
N LEU A 450 -19.33 20.15 -25.69
CA LEU A 450 -20.16 20.18 -24.48
C LEU A 450 -20.92 21.50 -24.34
N ASP A 451 -20.55 22.53 -25.10
CA ASP A 451 -21.26 23.82 -25.14
C ASP A 451 -22.62 23.72 -25.86
N ASP A 452 -22.82 22.69 -26.71
CA ASP A 452 -24.12 22.44 -27.37
C ASP A 452 -25.16 21.73 -26.47
N LEU A 453 -24.78 21.24 -25.29
CA LEU A 453 -25.70 20.58 -24.35
C LEU A 453 -26.31 21.53 -23.32
N PHE A 454 -25.85 22.80 -23.28
CA PHE A 454 -26.34 23.81 -22.33
C PHE A 454 -26.79 25.12 -22.99
N SER A 455 -26.99 25.12 -24.32
CA SER A 455 -27.59 26.25 -25.05
C SER A 455 -29.13 26.14 -25.17
#